data_56bd830f63f09596f1925eacbad67a1c
#
_entry.id   56bd830f63f09596f1925eacbad67a1c
#
_cell.length_a   1.000
_cell.length_b   1.000
_cell.length_c   1.000
_cell.angle_alpha   90.00
_cell.angle_beta   90.00
_cell.angle_gamma   90.00
#
_symmetry.space_group_name_H-M   'P 1'
#
loop_
_entity.id
_entity.type
_entity.pdbx_description
1 polymer ?
#
loop_
_entity_poly.entity_id
_entity_poly.type
_entity_poly.pdbx_seq_one_letter_code
_entity_poly.pdbx_strand_id
1 'polypeptide(L)'
;MKGLVVLGSSGTIGSYVLNAARKYPDKFKIISLCVNNNIKSLISAAWEFYPKYVGVSDSNIDYQYLKQQLPKNIKICVGKNALENAVNIEGVDIVAAASSGTASLNAVMLAITLGKKIALANKEVLVSAGSIIMNAAKKNQIIPVDSEHSAVFQCLNGEPSNNLKRIILTASGGAFFGYTPNQLKEVTPIQALNHPNWNMGKKITIDSATMMNKGLEIIEAKHLFHTDNVDYVIHPSSTVHSMVEFNDNSVVAQLASPSMEIPVLYALTYSDRLGTQVKELNFFNMHLDFFAPDEI
;
A
#
# COMPACT_ATOMS: atom_id res chain seq x y z
N MET A 1 22.65 3.89 -0.64
CA MET A 1 21.78 2.69 -0.69
C MET A 1 20.91 2.69 0.55
N LYS A 2 19.57 2.55 0.41
CA LYS A 2 18.61 2.57 1.52
C LYS A 2 18.31 1.14 1.98
N GLY A 3 18.36 0.92 3.30
CA GLY A 3 18.01 -0.36 3.91
C GLY A 3 16.49 -0.52 4.08
N LEU A 4 15.93 -1.59 3.55
CA LEU A 4 14.50 -1.87 3.55
C LEU A 4 14.13 -2.98 4.53
N VAL A 5 13.07 -2.76 5.29
CA VAL A 5 12.29 -3.81 5.95
C VAL A 5 11.01 -4.05 5.14
N VAL A 6 10.67 -5.31 4.90
CA VAL A 6 9.42 -5.67 4.21
C VAL A 6 8.54 -6.48 5.15
N LEU A 7 7.55 -5.81 5.75
CA LEU A 7 6.53 -6.45 6.57
C LEU A 7 5.42 -6.98 5.65
N GLY A 8 5.32 -8.30 5.52
CA GLY A 8 4.42 -8.94 4.57
C GLY A 8 5.05 -9.20 3.19
N SER A 9 6.31 -9.66 3.16
CA SER A 9 7.10 -9.86 1.94
C SER A 9 6.52 -10.88 0.96
N SER A 10 5.65 -11.78 1.40
CA SER A 10 4.98 -12.77 0.53
C SER A 10 3.66 -12.28 -0.09
N GLY A 11 3.21 -11.06 0.26
CA GLY A 11 2.01 -10.46 -0.30
C GLY A 11 2.26 -9.73 -1.62
N THR A 12 1.19 -9.27 -2.27
CA THR A 12 1.26 -8.55 -3.55
C THR A 12 2.16 -7.30 -3.45
N ILE A 13 1.93 -6.43 -2.46
CA ILE A 13 2.75 -5.23 -2.29
C ILE A 13 4.18 -5.58 -1.88
N GLY A 14 4.36 -6.57 -0.99
CA GLY A 14 5.69 -7.06 -0.63
C GLY A 14 6.49 -7.51 -1.85
N SER A 15 5.86 -8.18 -2.81
CA SER A 15 6.51 -8.59 -4.06
C SER A 15 6.95 -7.41 -4.93
N TYR A 16 6.17 -6.31 -4.99
CA TYR A 16 6.58 -5.08 -5.68
C TYR A 16 7.79 -4.43 -5.00
N VAL A 17 7.86 -4.44 -3.66
CA VAL A 17 9.03 -3.94 -2.92
C VAL A 17 10.28 -4.78 -3.23
N LEU A 18 10.15 -6.11 -3.25
CA LEU A 18 11.26 -7.00 -3.63
C LEU A 18 11.68 -6.79 -5.09
N ASN A 19 10.73 -6.60 -6.00
CA ASN A 19 11.02 -6.29 -7.41
C ASN A 19 11.74 -4.95 -7.55
N ALA A 20 11.39 -3.94 -6.75
CA ALA A 20 12.13 -2.68 -6.70
C ALA A 20 13.59 -2.88 -6.27
N ALA A 21 13.83 -3.73 -5.27
CA ALA A 21 15.19 -4.04 -4.82
C ALA A 21 16.00 -4.83 -5.87
N ARG A 22 15.35 -5.72 -6.65
CA ARG A 22 15.99 -6.42 -7.79
C ARG A 22 16.38 -5.46 -8.91
N LYS A 23 15.47 -4.55 -9.25
CA LYS A 23 15.65 -3.62 -10.36
C LYS A 23 16.66 -2.52 -10.05
N TYR A 24 16.77 -2.11 -8.78
CA TYR A 24 17.63 -1.03 -8.32
C TYR A 24 18.53 -1.46 -7.15
N PRO A 25 19.45 -2.43 -7.36
CA PRO A 25 20.30 -2.97 -6.30
C PRO A 25 21.33 -1.96 -5.77
N ASP A 26 21.63 -0.92 -6.53
CA ASP A 26 22.45 0.23 -6.13
C ASP A 26 21.73 1.20 -5.17
N LYS A 27 20.40 1.22 -5.20
CA LYS A 27 19.56 2.10 -4.38
C LYS A 27 19.00 1.42 -3.14
N PHE A 28 18.68 0.13 -3.21
CA PHE A 28 17.98 -0.59 -2.15
C PHE A 28 18.72 -1.86 -1.71
N LYS A 29 18.70 -2.09 -0.40
CA LYS A 29 19.16 -3.34 0.22
C LYS A 29 18.08 -3.88 1.15
N ILE A 30 17.70 -5.13 0.99
CA ILE A 30 16.79 -5.81 1.92
C ILE A 30 17.55 -6.12 3.21
N ILE A 31 17.13 -5.52 4.31
CA ILE A 31 17.70 -5.74 5.65
C ILE A 31 16.89 -6.75 6.43
N SER A 32 15.55 -6.69 6.32
CA SER A 32 14.66 -7.59 7.05
C SER A 32 13.48 -8.02 6.19
N LEU A 33 13.09 -9.29 6.29
CA LEU A 33 11.93 -9.88 5.63
C LEU A 33 10.98 -10.45 6.68
N CYS A 34 9.69 -10.13 6.58
CA CYS A 34 8.67 -10.69 7.47
C CYS A 34 7.50 -11.26 6.67
N VAL A 35 6.99 -12.39 7.17
CA VAL A 35 5.75 -13.02 6.68
C VAL A 35 4.87 -13.41 7.86
N ASN A 36 3.60 -13.71 7.60
CA ASN A 36 2.78 -14.39 8.61
C ASN A 36 3.17 -15.87 8.72
N ASN A 37 2.86 -16.68 7.69
CA ASN A 37 3.08 -18.14 7.69
C ASN A 37 3.63 -18.69 6.37
N ASN A 38 3.77 -17.87 5.33
CA ASN A 38 4.30 -18.34 4.04
C ASN A 38 5.83 -18.47 4.09
N ILE A 39 6.31 -19.50 4.80
CA ILE A 39 7.75 -19.76 4.99
C ILE A 39 8.45 -20.13 3.68
N LYS A 40 7.76 -20.75 2.71
CA LYS A 40 8.37 -21.08 1.40
C LYS A 40 8.82 -19.81 0.66
N SER A 41 7.97 -18.82 0.59
CA SER A 41 8.30 -17.52 -0.01
C SER A 41 9.40 -16.80 0.78
N LEU A 42 9.35 -16.85 2.12
CA LEU A 42 10.38 -16.26 2.98
C LEU A 42 11.75 -16.89 2.75
N ILE A 43 11.84 -18.22 2.70
CA ILE A 43 13.10 -18.94 2.46
C ILE A 43 13.68 -18.56 1.10
N SER A 44 12.87 -18.58 0.04
CA SER A 44 13.31 -18.19 -1.30
C SER A 44 13.86 -16.76 -1.32
N ALA A 45 13.15 -15.80 -0.75
CA ALA A 45 13.60 -14.41 -0.67
C ALA A 45 14.84 -14.25 0.21
N ALA A 46 14.97 -15.02 1.28
CA ALA A 46 16.16 -14.99 2.15
C ALA A 46 17.42 -15.50 1.45
N TRP A 47 17.33 -16.52 0.60
CA TRP A 47 18.43 -16.99 -0.24
C TRP A 47 18.78 -16.03 -1.39
N GLU A 48 17.82 -15.23 -1.84
CA GLU A 48 18.06 -14.24 -2.88
C GLU A 48 18.72 -12.96 -2.34
N PHE A 49 18.18 -12.42 -1.24
CA PHE A 49 18.56 -11.09 -0.75
C PHE A 49 19.55 -11.12 0.42
N TYR A 50 19.79 -12.27 1.05
CA TYR A 50 20.65 -12.42 2.22
C TYR A 50 20.40 -11.35 3.30
N PRO A 51 19.16 -11.22 3.81
CA PRO A 51 18.84 -10.21 4.80
C PRO A 51 19.58 -10.49 6.13
N LYS A 52 19.71 -9.45 6.97
CA LYS A 52 20.22 -9.62 8.34
C LYS A 52 19.23 -10.32 9.27
N TYR A 53 17.93 -10.23 8.93
CA TYR A 53 16.86 -10.70 9.81
C TYR A 53 15.67 -11.25 9.01
N VAL A 54 15.07 -12.29 9.54
CA VAL A 54 13.75 -12.79 9.10
C VAL A 54 12.80 -12.92 10.29
N GLY A 55 11.54 -12.54 10.08
CA GLY A 55 10.46 -12.63 11.05
C GLY A 55 9.29 -13.44 10.53
N VAL A 56 8.72 -14.29 11.38
CA VAL A 56 7.48 -15.02 11.11
C VAL A 56 6.52 -14.75 12.25
N SER A 57 5.36 -14.13 11.95
CA SER A 57 4.42 -13.74 13.01
C SER A 57 3.55 -14.89 13.52
N ASP A 58 3.37 -15.94 12.74
CA ASP A 58 2.68 -17.16 13.21
C ASP A 58 3.59 -17.94 14.19
N SER A 59 3.16 -18.05 15.44
CA SER A 59 3.88 -18.73 16.50
C SER A 59 3.90 -20.26 16.37
N ASN A 60 3.09 -20.84 15.48
CA ASN A 60 3.04 -22.28 15.25
C ASN A 60 4.15 -22.77 14.30
N ILE A 61 4.92 -21.87 13.70
CA ILE A 61 6.03 -22.24 12.81
C ILE A 61 7.22 -22.78 13.63
N ASP A 62 7.72 -23.94 13.22
CA ASP A 62 8.87 -24.58 13.83
C ASP A 62 10.14 -23.75 13.55
N TYR A 63 10.70 -23.17 14.60
CA TYR A 63 11.94 -22.40 14.56
C TYR A 63 13.14 -23.21 14.06
N GLN A 64 13.26 -24.49 14.49
CA GLN A 64 14.42 -25.33 14.13
C GLN A 64 14.38 -25.69 12.66
N TYR A 65 13.19 -26.02 12.14
CA TYR A 65 12.99 -26.24 10.70
C TYR A 65 13.39 -24.97 9.91
N LEU A 66 12.87 -23.82 10.30
CA LEU A 66 13.16 -22.55 9.61
C LEU A 66 14.67 -22.25 9.63
N LYS A 67 15.34 -22.45 10.76
CA LYS A 67 16.78 -22.23 10.92
C LYS A 67 17.62 -23.12 9.99
N GLN A 68 17.21 -24.38 9.76
CA GLN A 68 17.88 -25.29 8.85
C GLN A 68 17.73 -24.90 7.37
N GLN A 69 16.64 -24.22 7.00
CA GLN A 69 16.33 -23.84 5.63
C GLN A 69 16.92 -22.48 5.21
N LEU A 70 17.33 -21.67 6.16
CA LEU A 70 17.80 -20.30 5.89
C LEU A 70 19.32 -20.22 5.73
N PRO A 71 19.83 -19.20 5.02
CA PRO A 71 21.27 -18.90 5.00
C PRO A 71 21.81 -18.73 6.42
N LYS A 72 23.09 -19.11 6.60
CA LYS A 72 23.78 -18.95 7.92
C LYS A 72 23.84 -17.46 8.29
N ASN A 73 23.90 -17.19 9.60
CA ASN A 73 24.04 -15.84 10.17
C ASN A 73 22.84 -14.89 10.05
N ILE A 74 21.68 -15.36 9.59
CA ILE A 74 20.45 -14.58 9.65
C ILE A 74 19.86 -14.68 11.07
N LYS A 75 19.48 -13.54 11.65
CA LYS A 75 18.69 -13.51 12.89
C LYS A 75 17.26 -13.93 12.59
N ILE A 76 16.69 -14.83 13.39
CA ILE A 76 15.36 -15.38 13.19
C ILE A 76 14.50 -15.06 14.41
N CYS A 77 13.27 -14.62 14.17
CA CYS A 77 12.26 -14.51 15.23
C CYS A 77 10.94 -15.11 14.75
N VAL A 78 10.33 -15.94 15.58
CA VAL A 78 9.00 -16.52 15.36
C VAL A 78 8.07 -16.04 16.46
N GLY A 79 6.87 -15.61 16.10
CA GLY A 79 5.83 -15.18 17.04
C GLY A 79 5.70 -13.66 17.18
N LYS A 80 5.12 -13.23 18.29
CA LYS A 80 4.54 -11.89 18.53
C LYS A 80 5.44 -10.70 18.21
N ASN A 81 6.73 -10.79 18.48
CA ASN A 81 7.66 -9.65 18.32
C ASN A 81 8.41 -9.67 16.98
N ALA A 82 8.01 -10.53 16.06
CA ALA A 82 8.72 -10.74 14.80
C ALA A 82 8.78 -9.48 13.92
N LEU A 83 7.72 -8.67 13.90
CA LEU A 83 7.63 -7.46 13.08
C LEU A 83 8.39 -6.28 13.72
N GLU A 84 8.24 -6.09 15.02
CA GLU A 84 8.93 -5.02 15.77
C GLU A 84 10.44 -5.23 15.76
N ASN A 85 10.89 -6.45 15.98
CA ASN A 85 12.32 -6.79 15.93
C ASN A 85 12.92 -6.53 14.55
N ALA A 86 12.15 -6.76 13.47
CA ALA A 86 12.58 -6.49 12.11
C ALA A 86 12.88 -5.00 11.86
N VAL A 87 12.07 -4.12 12.42
CA VAL A 87 12.20 -2.66 12.29
C VAL A 87 13.41 -2.14 13.05
N ASN A 88 13.80 -2.79 14.15
CA ASN A 88 14.91 -2.37 15.03
C ASN A 88 16.28 -2.90 14.60
N ILE A 89 16.40 -3.50 13.43
CA ILE A 89 17.70 -3.98 12.91
C ILE A 89 18.53 -2.80 12.40
N GLU A 90 19.81 -2.82 12.70
CA GLU A 90 20.76 -1.81 12.24
C GLU A 90 20.86 -1.76 10.70
N GLY A 91 20.81 -0.56 10.15
CA GLY A 91 20.85 -0.30 8.72
C GLY A 91 19.46 -0.21 8.06
N VAL A 92 18.38 -0.25 8.85
CA VAL A 92 17.02 0.02 8.37
C VAL A 92 16.80 1.53 8.20
N ASP A 93 16.42 1.95 7.01
CA ASP A 93 16.03 3.33 6.68
C ASP A 93 14.52 3.45 6.41
N ILE A 94 13.95 2.45 5.73
CA ILE A 94 12.56 2.46 5.28
C ILE A 94 11.85 1.17 5.68
N VAL A 95 10.64 1.30 6.20
CA VAL A 95 9.75 0.19 6.54
C VAL A 95 8.61 0.15 5.53
N ALA A 96 8.57 -0.87 4.69
CA ALA A 96 7.44 -1.16 3.83
C ALA A 96 6.39 -1.97 4.62
N ALA A 97 5.34 -1.30 5.09
CA ALA A 97 4.25 -1.90 5.86
C ALA A 97 3.18 -2.46 4.91
N ALA A 98 3.37 -3.72 4.48
CA ALA A 98 2.55 -4.42 3.48
C ALA A 98 1.86 -5.68 4.04
N SER A 99 1.78 -5.81 5.37
CA SER A 99 1.01 -6.88 6.03
C SER A 99 -0.49 -6.56 6.00
N SER A 100 -1.34 -7.57 6.06
CA SER A 100 -2.79 -7.38 6.13
C SER A 100 -3.28 -7.12 7.57
N GLY A 101 -4.40 -6.45 7.70
CA GLY A 101 -5.05 -6.16 8.98
C GLY A 101 -4.21 -5.23 9.86
N THR A 102 -4.32 -5.34 11.17
CA THR A 102 -3.62 -4.48 12.14
C THR A 102 -2.28 -5.07 12.64
N ALA A 103 -1.81 -6.17 12.05
CA ALA A 103 -0.63 -6.90 12.55
C ALA A 103 0.65 -6.04 12.60
N SER A 104 0.79 -5.07 11.70
CA SER A 104 1.97 -4.18 11.67
C SER A 104 1.83 -2.92 12.52
N LEU A 105 0.73 -2.71 13.24
CA LEU A 105 0.49 -1.45 13.97
C LEU A 105 1.64 -1.10 14.93
N ASN A 106 2.04 -2.05 15.79
CA ASN A 106 3.13 -1.81 16.75
C ASN A 106 4.48 -1.57 16.04
N ALA A 107 4.75 -2.31 14.96
CA ALA A 107 5.97 -2.12 14.16
C ALA A 107 5.98 -0.75 13.46
N VAL A 108 4.84 -0.25 12.98
CA VAL A 108 4.68 1.10 12.42
C VAL A 108 4.91 2.16 13.48
N MET A 109 4.33 2.02 14.68
CA MET A 109 4.56 2.94 15.80
C MET A 109 6.03 2.96 16.23
N LEU A 110 6.67 1.80 16.30
CA LEU A 110 8.11 1.70 16.58
C LEU A 110 8.94 2.40 15.49
N ALA A 111 8.58 2.21 14.21
CA ALA A 111 9.26 2.86 13.08
C ALA A 111 9.16 4.39 13.19
N ILE A 112 7.99 4.93 13.57
CA ILE A 112 7.79 6.36 13.80
C ILE A 112 8.72 6.86 14.90
N THR A 113 8.75 6.17 16.05
CA THR A 113 9.60 6.53 17.19
C THR A 113 11.09 6.51 16.84
N LEU A 114 11.51 5.53 16.02
CA LEU A 114 12.89 5.42 15.55
C LEU A 114 13.23 6.39 14.39
N GLY A 115 12.28 7.24 13.97
CA GLY A 115 12.49 8.20 12.88
C GLY A 115 12.65 7.57 11.49
N LYS A 116 12.22 6.31 11.31
CA LYS A 116 12.30 5.62 10.00
C LYS A 116 11.24 6.14 9.05
N LYS A 117 11.53 6.13 7.74
CA LYS A 117 10.51 6.35 6.71
C LYS A 117 9.59 5.14 6.63
N ILE A 118 8.33 5.37 6.33
CA ILE A 118 7.32 4.31 6.24
C ILE A 118 6.60 4.41 4.89
N ALA A 119 6.77 3.39 4.06
CA ALA A 119 5.95 3.16 2.89
C ALA A 119 4.72 2.36 3.35
N LEU A 120 3.60 3.05 3.58
CA LEU A 120 2.41 2.48 4.19
C LEU A 120 1.43 1.98 3.13
N ALA A 121 1.28 0.67 3.02
CA ALA A 121 0.32 0.01 2.13
C ALA A 121 -0.89 -0.56 2.89
N ASN A 122 -0.79 -0.65 4.20
CA ASN A 122 -1.79 -1.25 5.07
C ASN A 122 -2.76 -0.19 5.57
N LYS A 123 -3.90 -0.05 4.90
CA LYS A 123 -4.93 0.95 5.25
C LYS A 123 -5.58 0.70 6.61
N GLU A 124 -5.68 -0.57 7.03
CA GLU A 124 -6.32 -0.92 8.31
C GLU A 124 -5.58 -0.34 9.51
N VAL A 125 -4.29 -0.09 9.39
CA VAL A 125 -3.48 0.55 10.43
C VAL A 125 -3.95 1.99 10.68
N LEU A 126 -4.21 2.77 9.63
CA LEU A 126 -4.74 4.13 9.76
C LEU A 126 -6.23 4.17 10.10
N VAL A 127 -7.01 3.25 9.55
CA VAL A 127 -8.43 3.13 9.91
C VAL A 127 -8.61 2.85 11.41
N SER A 128 -7.74 2.01 11.99
CA SER A 128 -7.83 1.62 13.41
C SER A 128 -7.19 2.60 14.37
N ALA A 129 -6.12 3.27 13.97
CA ALA A 129 -5.30 4.10 14.87
C ALA A 129 -4.76 5.39 14.22
N GLY A 130 -5.42 5.88 13.16
CA GLY A 130 -4.90 6.96 12.33
C GLY A 130 -4.58 8.24 13.08
N SER A 131 -5.43 8.69 14.01
CA SER A 131 -5.16 9.88 14.82
C SER A 131 -3.91 9.73 15.70
N ILE A 132 -3.71 8.55 16.31
CA ILE A 132 -2.54 8.28 17.15
C ILE A 132 -1.27 8.26 16.27
N ILE A 133 -1.32 7.59 15.13
CA ILE A 133 -0.21 7.43 14.20
C ILE A 133 0.19 8.79 13.60
N MET A 134 -0.77 9.54 13.08
CA MET A 134 -0.48 10.79 12.38
C MET A 134 -0.02 11.90 13.35
N ASN A 135 -0.51 11.91 14.60
CA ASN A 135 -0.02 12.82 15.64
C ASN A 135 1.42 12.49 16.09
N ALA A 136 1.83 11.22 16.01
CA ALA A 136 3.19 10.82 16.36
C ALA A 136 4.19 10.96 15.20
N ALA A 137 3.72 10.88 13.95
CA ALA A 137 4.55 10.93 12.76
C ALA A 137 5.00 12.35 12.43
N LYS A 138 6.25 12.48 11.96
CA LYS A 138 6.76 13.73 11.40
C LYS A 138 6.24 13.94 9.97
N LYS A 139 6.25 15.19 9.51
CA LYS A 139 5.89 15.52 8.12
C LYS A 139 6.67 14.64 7.13
N ASN A 140 5.98 14.04 6.19
CA ASN A 140 6.56 13.13 5.17
C ASN A 140 7.33 11.93 5.74
N GLN A 141 7.04 11.51 6.97
CA GLN A 141 7.58 10.27 7.52
C GLN A 141 6.79 9.06 7.02
N ILE A 142 5.48 9.20 6.84
CA ILE A 142 4.59 8.21 6.25
C ILE A 142 4.32 8.63 4.81
N ILE A 143 4.60 7.73 3.87
CA ILE A 143 4.31 7.90 2.44
C ILE A 143 3.31 6.81 2.05
N PRO A 144 2.12 7.19 1.56
CA PRO A 144 1.10 6.22 1.19
C PRO A 144 1.49 5.42 -0.05
N VAL A 145 1.18 4.13 -0.03
CA VAL A 145 1.37 3.19 -1.15
C VAL A 145 0.06 2.86 -1.85
N ASP A 146 -1.07 2.95 -1.14
CA ASP A 146 -2.38 2.78 -1.79
C ASP A 146 -2.50 3.77 -2.96
N SER A 147 -2.97 3.29 -4.12
CA SER A 147 -2.88 4.05 -5.38
C SER A 147 -3.56 5.40 -5.31
N GLU A 148 -4.72 5.46 -4.71
CA GLU A 148 -5.51 6.67 -4.55
C GLU A 148 -4.84 7.68 -3.62
N HIS A 149 -4.36 7.22 -2.48
CA HIS A 149 -3.67 8.08 -1.51
C HIS A 149 -2.29 8.53 -2.01
N SER A 150 -1.57 7.65 -2.71
CA SER A 150 -0.34 8.02 -3.40
C SER A 150 -0.59 9.12 -4.44
N ALA A 151 -1.71 9.03 -5.19
CA ALA A 151 -2.10 10.05 -6.16
C ALA A 151 -2.37 11.39 -5.48
N VAL A 152 -3.19 11.41 -4.42
CA VAL A 152 -3.46 12.62 -3.62
C VAL A 152 -2.15 13.22 -3.07
N PHE A 153 -1.29 12.38 -2.48
CA PHE A 153 0.00 12.80 -1.95
C PHE A 153 0.89 13.44 -3.03
N GLN A 154 0.88 12.90 -4.25
CA GLN A 154 1.61 13.45 -5.39
C GLN A 154 1.03 14.78 -5.88
N CYS A 155 -0.31 14.91 -5.91
CA CYS A 155 -0.99 16.14 -6.29
C CYS A 155 -0.76 17.29 -5.28
N LEU A 156 -0.60 16.95 -3.99
CA LEU A 156 -0.33 17.91 -2.92
C LEU A 156 1.16 18.25 -2.73
N ASN A 157 2.05 17.62 -3.50
CA ASN A 157 3.48 17.83 -3.33
C ASN A 157 3.90 19.24 -3.74
N GLY A 158 4.39 20.01 -2.76
CA GLY A 158 4.77 21.41 -2.95
C GLY A 158 3.67 22.43 -2.66
N GLU A 159 2.43 21.96 -2.47
CA GLU A 159 1.31 22.82 -2.15
C GLU A 159 1.19 23.11 -0.64
N PRO A 160 0.87 24.35 -0.26
CA PRO A 160 0.45 24.68 1.11
C PRO A 160 -0.85 23.95 1.48
N SER A 161 -0.90 23.39 2.68
CA SER A 161 -2.07 22.59 3.12
C SER A 161 -3.38 23.38 3.19
N ASN A 162 -3.31 24.70 3.39
CA ASN A 162 -4.48 25.59 3.41
C ASN A 162 -5.08 25.87 2.01
N ASN A 163 -4.43 25.46 0.95
CA ASN A 163 -4.96 25.58 -0.41
C ASN A 163 -5.93 24.45 -0.77
N LEU A 164 -5.88 23.33 -0.03
CA LEU A 164 -6.74 22.18 -0.28
C LEU A 164 -8.19 22.49 0.06
N LYS A 165 -9.10 22.43 -0.93
CA LYS A 165 -10.53 22.56 -0.75
C LYS A 165 -11.17 21.19 -0.49
N ARG A 166 -10.88 20.18 -1.30
CA ARG A 166 -11.33 18.80 -1.08
C ARG A 166 -10.47 17.79 -1.83
N ILE A 167 -10.55 16.55 -1.37
CA ILE A 167 -10.00 15.36 -2.05
C ILE A 167 -11.13 14.69 -2.81
N ILE A 168 -10.85 14.21 -4.02
CA ILE A 168 -11.78 13.43 -4.84
C ILE A 168 -11.09 12.09 -5.16
N LEU A 169 -11.44 11.05 -4.40
CA LEU A 169 -10.96 9.70 -4.64
C LEU A 169 -11.66 9.11 -5.87
N THR A 170 -10.95 8.32 -6.66
CA THR A 170 -11.56 7.54 -7.72
C THR A 170 -11.78 6.10 -7.27
N ALA A 171 -12.82 5.46 -7.74
CA ALA A 171 -13.11 4.05 -7.51
C ALA A 171 -13.37 3.37 -8.85
N SER A 172 -12.87 2.12 -9.02
CA SER A 172 -13.20 1.34 -10.24
C SER A 172 -14.68 0.98 -10.34
N GLY A 173 -15.43 1.06 -9.23
CA GLY A 173 -16.81 0.56 -9.12
C GLY A 173 -16.89 -0.93 -8.78
N GLY A 174 -15.77 -1.65 -8.80
CA GLY A 174 -15.69 -3.08 -8.45
C GLY A 174 -16.34 -4.00 -9.49
N ALA A 175 -16.57 -5.25 -9.09
CA ALA A 175 -17.09 -6.30 -9.97
C ALA A 175 -18.56 -6.07 -10.41
N PHE A 176 -19.31 -5.25 -9.68
CA PHE A 176 -20.75 -5.09 -9.87
C PHE A 176 -21.15 -3.70 -10.37
N PHE A 177 -20.19 -2.92 -10.83
CA PHE A 177 -20.50 -1.61 -11.42
C PHE A 177 -21.51 -1.73 -12.56
N GLY A 178 -22.58 -0.93 -12.49
CA GLY A 178 -23.68 -0.94 -13.46
C GLY A 178 -24.73 -2.05 -13.28
N TYR A 179 -24.64 -2.85 -12.22
CA TYR A 179 -25.68 -3.83 -11.89
C TYR A 179 -26.92 -3.13 -11.32
N THR A 180 -28.11 -3.61 -11.74
CA THR A 180 -29.38 -3.19 -11.15
C THR A 180 -29.57 -3.80 -9.75
N PRO A 181 -30.42 -3.21 -8.87
CA PRO A 181 -30.73 -3.79 -7.56
C PRO A 181 -31.21 -5.25 -7.59
N ASN A 182 -31.92 -5.64 -8.65
CA ASN A 182 -32.36 -7.02 -8.80
C ASN A 182 -31.22 -7.97 -9.16
N GLN A 183 -30.28 -7.54 -10.00
CA GLN A 183 -29.08 -8.33 -10.30
C GLN A 183 -28.18 -8.51 -9.07
N LEU A 184 -28.09 -7.47 -8.21
CA LEU A 184 -27.29 -7.54 -6.98
C LEU A 184 -27.80 -8.57 -5.96
N LYS A 185 -29.11 -8.92 -5.98
CA LYS A 185 -29.66 -9.95 -5.09
C LYS A 185 -29.16 -11.37 -5.41
N GLU A 186 -28.73 -11.59 -6.65
CA GLU A 186 -28.35 -12.91 -7.16
C GLU A 186 -26.83 -13.07 -7.29
N VAL A 187 -26.03 -12.09 -6.84
CA VAL A 187 -24.57 -12.18 -6.94
C VAL A 187 -23.97 -13.21 -5.99
N THR A 188 -22.87 -13.80 -6.42
CA THR A 188 -22.17 -14.83 -5.66
C THR A 188 -20.78 -14.36 -5.23
N PRO A 189 -20.17 -14.96 -4.19
CA PRO A 189 -18.80 -14.66 -3.79
C PRO A 189 -17.78 -14.88 -4.92
N ILE A 190 -18.01 -15.84 -5.82
CA ILE A 190 -17.13 -16.09 -6.96
C ILE A 190 -17.15 -14.90 -7.93
N GLN A 191 -18.33 -14.35 -8.21
CA GLN A 191 -18.45 -13.15 -9.05
C GLN A 191 -17.80 -11.95 -8.38
N ALA A 192 -17.97 -11.75 -7.07
CA ALA A 192 -17.33 -10.68 -6.32
C ALA A 192 -15.79 -10.74 -6.34
N LEU A 193 -15.20 -11.94 -6.51
CA LEU A 193 -13.75 -12.13 -6.63
C LEU A 193 -13.21 -11.85 -8.03
N ASN A 194 -14.05 -11.55 -9.02
CA ASN A 194 -13.64 -11.28 -10.40
C ASN A 194 -13.60 -9.76 -10.66
N HIS A 195 -12.51 -9.11 -10.24
CA HIS A 195 -12.32 -7.67 -10.48
C HIS A 195 -11.93 -7.39 -11.93
N PRO A 196 -12.55 -6.40 -12.63
CA PRO A 196 -12.31 -6.17 -14.06
C PRO A 196 -10.88 -5.71 -14.40
N ASN A 197 -10.23 -4.90 -13.56
CA ASN A 197 -8.97 -4.22 -13.90
C ASN A 197 -7.79 -4.63 -13.03
N TRP A 198 -8.03 -5.11 -11.80
CA TRP A 198 -6.98 -5.37 -10.82
C TRP A 198 -6.91 -6.83 -10.44
N ASN A 199 -5.68 -7.37 -10.40
CA ASN A 199 -5.41 -8.68 -9.81
C ASN A 199 -4.94 -8.49 -8.36
N MET A 200 -5.82 -8.73 -7.41
CA MET A 200 -5.62 -8.42 -5.99
C MET A 200 -5.86 -9.63 -5.09
N GLY A 201 -5.50 -9.49 -3.82
CA GLY A 201 -5.84 -10.49 -2.80
C GLY A 201 -7.36 -10.60 -2.60
N LYS A 202 -7.83 -11.76 -2.12
CA LYS A 202 -9.27 -12.05 -1.98
C LYS A 202 -10.02 -11.03 -1.14
N LYS A 203 -9.46 -10.61 0.02
CA LYS A 203 -10.12 -9.64 0.92
C LYS A 203 -10.40 -8.31 0.19
N ILE A 204 -9.35 -7.67 -0.36
CA ILE A 204 -9.51 -6.37 -1.01
C ILE A 204 -10.37 -6.45 -2.27
N THR A 205 -10.43 -7.61 -2.95
CA THR A 205 -11.32 -7.79 -4.11
C THR A 205 -12.78 -7.81 -3.68
N ILE A 206 -13.12 -8.45 -2.56
CA ILE A 206 -14.47 -8.40 -1.97
C ILE A 206 -14.76 -6.98 -1.46
N ASP A 207 -13.82 -6.32 -0.78
CA ASP A 207 -13.99 -4.95 -0.31
C ASP A 207 -14.24 -3.98 -1.49
N SER A 208 -13.62 -4.22 -2.65
CA SER A 208 -13.88 -3.47 -3.88
C SER A 208 -15.29 -3.72 -4.42
N ALA A 209 -15.71 -4.99 -4.51
CA ALA A 209 -17.05 -5.36 -5.01
C ALA A 209 -18.19 -4.79 -4.16
N THR A 210 -17.96 -4.57 -2.88
CA THR A 210 -18.93 -4.01 -1.92
C THR A 210 -18.75 -2.52 -1.68
N MET A 211 -17.82 -1.86 -2.37
CA MET A 211 -17.38 -0.48 -2.12
C MET A 211 -16.82 -0.21 -0.71
N MET A 212 -16.70 -1.24 0.15
CA MET A 212 -16.09 -1.12 1.48
C MET A 212 -14.64 -0.64 1.39
N ASN A 213 -13.90 -1.05 0.35
CA ASN A 213 -12.55 -0.56 0.11
C ASN A 213 -12.51 0.97 0.03
N LYS A 214 -13.47 1.58 -0.69
CA LYS A 214 -13.56 3.04 -0.81
C LYS A 214 -13.94 3.69 0.53
N GLY A 215 -14.81 3.07 1.32
CA GLY A 215 -15.12 3.52 2.68
C GLY A 215 -13.87 3.54 3.59
N LEU A 216 -13.06 2.50 3.56
CA LEU A 216 -11.78 2.44 4.29
C LEU A 216 -10.80 3.51 3.80
N GLU A 217 -10.74 3.75 2.50
CA GLU A 217 -9.88 4.75 1.89
C GLU A 217 -10.29 6.18 2.25
N ILE A 218 -11.60 6.48 2.35
CA ILE A 218 -12.07 7.77 2.83
C ILE A 218 -11.57 8.04 4.26
N ILE A 219 -11.66 7.04 5.15
CA ILE A 219 -11.16 7.16 6.53
C ILE A 219 -9.65 7.37 6.54
N GLU A 220 -8.91 6.60 5.74
CA GLU A 220 -7.46 6.72 5.61
C GLU A 220 -7.06 8.11 5.08
N ALA A 221 -7.73 8.63 4.04
CA ALA A 221 -7.48 9.95 3.48
C ALA A 221 -7.68 11.07 4.52
N LYS A 222 -8.74 11.00 5.32
CA LYS A 222 -8.99 11.95 6.40
C LYS A 222 -7.83 12.04 7.38
N HIS A 223 -7.26 10.90 7.76
CA HIS A 223 -6.10 10.86 8.64
C HIS A 223 -4.82 11.34 7.96
N LEU A 224 -4.52 10.83 6.75
CA LEU A 224 -3.27 11.16 6.04
C LEU A 224 -3.15 12.64 5.69
N PHE A 225 -4.25 13.26 5.28
CA PHE A 225 -4.26 14.62 4.74
C PHE A 225 -4.91 15.65 5.65
N HIS A 226 -5.32 15.24 6.87
CA HIS A 226 -5.91 16.12 7.88
C HIS A 226 -7.10 16.95 7.36
N THR A 227 -7.99 16.33 6.59
CA THR A 227 -9.19 16.96 6.05
C THR A 227 -10.40 16.04 6.16
N ASP A 228 -11.57 16.61 6.51
CA ASP A 228 -12.84 15.88 6.48
C ASP A 228 -13.53 15.95 5.11
N ASN A 229 -13.06 16.82 4.24
CA ASN A 229 -13.67 17.06 2.94
C ASN A 229 -13.12 16.08 1.89
N VAL A 230 -13.66 14.87 1.89
CA VAL A 230 -13.26 13.76 1.01
C VAL A 230 -14.49 13.23 0.31
N ASP A 231 -14.56 13.44 -1.00
CA ASP A 231 -15.54 12.89 -1.91
C ASP A 231 -14.98 11.72 -2.72
N TYR A 232 -15.80 11.01 -3.44
CA TYR A 232 -15.36 10.03 -4.40
C TYR A 232 -16.26 9.95 -5.64
N VAL A 233 -15.68 9.48 -6.75
CA VAL A 233 -16.34 9.25 -8.02
C VAL A 233 -16.00 7.86 -8.55
N ILE A 234 -16.90 7.28 -9.34
CA ILE A 234 -16.60 6.03 -10.04
C ILE A 234 -15.87 6.36 -11.35
N HIS A 235 -14.72 5.75 -11.56
CA HIS A 235 -13.90 5.86 -12.76
C HIS A 235 -13.45 4.46 -13.19
N PRO A 236 -14.23 3.76 -14.01
CA PRO A 236 -14.05 2.33 -14.29
C PRO A 236 -12.70 1.99 -14.88
N SER A 237 -12.12 2.85 -15.73
CA SER A 237 -10.81 2.59 -16.34
C SER A 237 -9.66 2.61 -15.35
N SER A 238 -9.84 3.20 -14.15
CA SER A 238 -8.82 3.38 -13.11
C SER A 238 -7.53 4.07 -13.62
N THR A 239 -7.63 4.86 -14.69
CA THR A 239 -6.50 5.62 -15.25
C THR A 239 -6.17 6.85 -14.42
N VAL A 240 -7.20 7.58 -13.96
CA VAL A 240 -7.08 8.63 -12.95
C VAL A 240 -7.13 7.96 -11.58
N HIS A 241 -6.04 8.07 -10.83
CA HIS A 241 -5.94 7.39 -9.52
C HIS A 241 -6.54 8.19 -8.36
N SER A 242 -6.58 9.51 -8.43
CA SER A 242 -7.36 10.45 -7.60
C SER A 242 -7.07 11.88 -8.01
N MET A 243 -7.82 12.81 -7.44
CA MET A 243 -7.74 14.24 -7.73
C MET A 243 -7.78 15.04 -6.44
N VAL A 244 -7.26 16.26 -6.48
CA VAL A 244 -7.45 17.28 -5.45
C VAL A 244 -8.04 18.54 -6.07
N GLU A 245 -8.99 19.16 -5.41
CA GLU A 245 -9.55 20.47 -5.77
C GLU A 245 -9.02 21.51 -4.80
N PHE A 246 -8.50 22.60 -5.34
CA PHE A 246 -8.00 23.74 -4.57
C PHE A 246 -9.05 24.84 -4.37
N ASN A 247 -8.76 25.80 -3.49
CA ASN A 247 -9.68 26.88 -3.14
C ASN A 247 -10.08 27.77 -4.33
N ASP A 248 -9.26 27.81 -5.38
CA ASP A 248 -9.54 28.53 -6.64
C ASP A 248 -10.39 27.70 -7.62
N ASN A 249 -10.87 26.52 -7.21
CA ASN A 249 -11.61 25.53 -7.99
C ASN A 249 -10.79 24.82 -9.08
N SER A 250 -9.46 25.03 -9.15
CA SER A 250 -8.63 24.20 -10.01
C SER A 250 -8.54 22.77 -9.48
N VAL A 251 -8.43 21.79 -10.38
CA VAL A 251 -8.32 20.38 -10.04
C VAL A 251 -7.01 19.82 -10.61
N VAL A 252 -6.23 19.17 -9.75
CA VAL A 252 -5.02 18.44 -10.15
C VAL A 252 -5.25 16.95 -9.96
N ALA A 253 -4.89 16.16 -10.97
CA ALA A 253 -5.07 14.72 -10.99
C ALA A 253 -3.75 13.99 -11.28
N GLN A 254 -3.55 12.84 -10.65
CA GLN A 254 -2.47 11.92 -11.02
C GLN A 254 -3.03 10.80 -11.89
N LEU A 255 -2.40 10.61 -13.06
CA LEU A 255 -2.79 9.62 -14.05
C LEU A 255 -1.62 8.64 -14.29
N ALA A 256 -1.97 7.37 -14.43
CA ALA A 256 -1.05 6.32 -14.89
C ALA A 256 -1.85 5.09 -15.36
N SER A 257 -1.22 4.18 -16.10
CA SER A 257 -1.78 2.84 -16.31
C SER A 257 -1.86 2.11 -14.96
N PRO A 258 -2.96 1.37 -14.68
CA PRO A 258 -3.16 0.68 -13.40
C PRO A 258 -1.99 -0.24 -13.04
N SER A 259 -1.22 0.13 -12.01
CA SER A 259 -0.09 -0.65 -11.50
C SER A 259 0.32 -0.18 -10.12
N MET A 260 0.63 -1.12 -9.23
CA MET A 260 1.20 -0.82 -7.91
C MET A 260 2.72 -0.55 -7.95
N GLU A 261 3.40 -0.75 -9.09
CA GLU A 261 4.84 -0.44 -9.21
C GLU A 261 5.12 1.04 -8.98
N ILE A 262 4.29 1.93 -9.56
CA ILE A 262 4.46 3.38 -9.45
C ILE A 262 4.35 3.85 -7.98
N PRO A 263 3.24 3.61 -7.26
CA PRO A 263 3.12 4.09 -5.89
C PRO A 263 4.12 3.44 -4.92
N VAL A 264 4.47 2.16 -5.13
CA VAL A 264 5.52 1.50 -4.34
C VAL A 264 6.86 2.18 -4.55
N LEU A 265 7.31 2.33 -5.81
CA LEU A 265 8.59 2.99 -6.10
C LEU A 265 8.61 4.42 -5.58
N TYR A 266 7.53 5.19 -5.80
CA TYR A 266 7.45 6.55 -5.31
C TYR A 266 7.58 6.63 -3.78
N ALA A 267 6.90 5.72 -3.04
CA ALA A 267 7.02 5.68 -1.58
C ALA A 267 8.43 5.31 -1.08
N LEU A 268 9.14 4.44 -1.80
CA LEU A 268 10.51 4.04 -1.45
C LEU A 268 11.56 5.10 -1.79
N THR A 269 11.29 5.96 -2.77
CA THR A 269 12.29 6.93 -3.28
C THR A 269 11.95 8.39 -2.99
N TYR A 270 10.81 8.64 -2.38
CA TYR A 270 10.32 10.01 -2.17
C TYR A 270 11.46 10.97 -1.72
N SER A 271 11.70 12.06 -2.45
CA SER A 271 10.90 12.71 -3.53
C SER A 271 11.31 12.33 -4.96
N ASP A 272 12.20 11.37 -5.19
CA ASP A 272 12.67 11.02 -6.53
C ASP A 272 11.65 10.13 -7.27
N ARG A 273 11.74 10.11 -8.61
CA ARG A 273 11.01 9.21 -9.48
C ARG A 273 11.98 8.31 -10.23
N LEU A 274 11.86 7.01 -10.05
CA LEU A 274 12.62 6.03 -10.82
C LEU A 274 11.82 5.52 -12.01
N GLY A 275 12.52 5.06 -13.05
CA GLY A 275 11.88 4.47 -14.22
C GLY A 275 11.09 3.20 -13.87
N THR A 276 9.93 3.00 -14.46
CA THR A 276 9.07 1.82 -14.31
C THR A 276 9.00 1.03 -15.61
N GLN A 277 8.40 -0.17 -15.55
CA GLN A 277 8.00 -0.93 -16.74
C GLN A 277 6.50 -0.79 -17.02
N VAL A 278 5.84 0.11 -16.31
CA VAL A 278 4.42 0.38 -16.50
C VAL A 278 4.20 0.98 -17.89
N LYS A 279 3.18 0.50 -18.58
CA LYS A 279 2.83 0.98 -19.91
C LYS A 279 2.53 2.47 -19.88
N GLU A 280 3.10 3.22 -20.80
CA GLU A 280 2.83 4.64 -20.98
C GLU A 280 1.36 4.88 -21.36
N LEU A 281 0.80 5.99 -20.91
CA LEU A 281 -0.52 6.42 -21.34
C LEU A 281 -0.45 6.99 -22.74
N ASN A 282 -1.40 6.57 -23.59
CA ASN A 282 -1.60 7.18 -24.89
C ASN A 282 -2.83 8.11 -24.83
N PHE A 283 -2.60 9.41 -24.84
CA PHE A 283 -3.65 10.42 -24.76
C PHE A 283 -4.43 10.62 -26.07
N PHE A 284 -3.95 10.06 -27.18
CA PHE A 284 -4.67 10.10 -28.44
C PHE A 284 -5.90 9.20 -28.37
N ASN A 285 -7.09 9.78 -28.55
CA ASN A 285 -8.38 9.08 -28.45
C ASN A 285 -8.68 8.45 -27.07
N MET A 286 -8.07 8.98 -25.99
CA MET A 286 -8.39 8.58 -24.63
C MET A 286 -9.69 9.26 -24.17
N HIS A 287 -10.58 8.48 -23.55
CA HIS A 287 -11.76 8.95 -22.86
C HIS A 287 -11.63 8.69 -21.38
N LEU A 288 -12.01 9.65 -20.57
CA LEU A 288 -12.01 9.59 -19.11
C LEU A 288 -13.43 9.81 -18.62
N ASP A 289 -14.08 8.73 -18.24
CA ASP A 289 -15.47 8.76 -17.79
C ASP A 289 -15.54 8.74 -16.27
N PHE A 290 -16.40 9.59 -15.71
CA PHE A 290 -16.67 9.68 -14.29
C PHE A 290 -18.18 9.58 -14.06
N PHE A 291 -18.56 8.77 -13.06
CA PHE A 291 -19.94 8.52 -12.72
C PHE A 291 -20.17 8.82 -11.24
N ALA A 292 -21.39 9.21 -10.91
CA ALA A 292 -21.81 9.26 -9.51
C ALA A 292 -21.82 7.85 -8.90
N PRO A 293 -21.52 7.70 -7.59
CA PRO A 293 -21.79 6.46 -6.89
C PRO A 293 -23.27 6.09 -6.94
N ASP A 294 -23.58 4.79 -6.99
CA ASP A 294 -24.96 4.33 -6.85
C ASP A 294 -25.48 4.55 -5.42
N GLU A 295 -26.72 4.98 -5.29
CA GLU A 295 -27.41 5.19 -4.00
C GLU A 295 -28.08 3.90 -3.49
N ILE A 296 -27.47 2.72 -3.69
CA ILE A 296 -28.11 1.43 -3.34
C ILE A 296 -27.66 0.97 -1.95
#